data_cfe7762b7690f635dbb0fc66bfa9398d
#
_entry.id   cfe7762b7690f635dbb0fc66bfa9398d
#
_cell.length_a   1.000
_cell.length_b   1.000
_cell.length_c   1.000
_cell.angle_alpha   90.00
_cell.angle_beta   90.00
_cell.angle_gamma   90.00
#
_symmetry.space_group_name_H-M   'P 1'
#
loop_
_entity.id
_entity.type
_entity.pdbx_description
1 polymer ?
#
loop_
_entity_poly.entity_id
_entity_poly.type
_entity_poly.pdbx_seq_one_letter_code
_entity_poly.pdbx_strand_id
1 'polypeptide(L)'
;EQRISSVMDYLLEVAEIDDNKMASDNEEQSFIVSQLKDLEIREDSVLSTLLKRETPSIKKYPKPIIAPFSSNFSQLKAIRRALKSQISVIQGPPGTGKTQTILNIISNLLVEGKTIAVVSGNNEATRNVYEKLEKEGLGALCARLGNKANIDSFFSSLPSIENIKATSGKIEAKPKTGEIKRLEEKVKKIYKSITLKAKNQSIINELETEKTANDNNRIILPE
;
A
#
# COMPACT_ATOMS: atom_id res chain seq x y z
N GLU A 1 -21.48 -18.71 6.20
CA GLU A 1 -20.83 -20.02 5.86
C GLU A 1 -21.22 -20.47 4.45
N GLN A 2 -22.51 -20.67 4.15
CA GLN A 2 -23.00 -21.18 2.86
C GLN A 2 -22.51 -20.36 1.63
N ARG A 3 -22.31 -19.06 1.78
CA ARG A 3 -21.84 -18.15 0.72
C ARG A 3 -20.34 -18.23 0.48
N ILE A 4 -19.57 -18.45 1.53
CA ILE A 4 -18.12 -18.66 1.44
C ILE A 4 -17.86 -19.98 0.71
N SER A 5 -18.57 -21.04 1.08
CA SER A 5 -18.49 -22.35 0.42
C SER A 5 -18.75 -22.23 -1.08
N SER A 6 -19.86 -21.60 -1.48
CA SER A 6 -20.24 -21.44 -2.89
C SER A 6 -19.19 -20.68 -3.73
N VAL A 7 -18.51 -19.68 -3.18
CA VAL A 7 -17.45 -18.96 -3.90
C VAL A 7 -16.17 -19.78 -3.96
N MET A 8 -15.86 -20.51 -2.90
CA MET A 8 -14.69 -21.41 -2.90
C MET A 8 -14.86 -22.57 -3.86
N ASP A 9 -16.04 -23.18 -3.92
CA ASP A 9 -16.40 -24.24 -4.87
C ASP A 9 -16.21 -23.74 -6.31
N TYR A 10 -16.70 -22.53 -6.62
CA TYR A 10 -16.49 -21.91 -7.94
C TYR A 10 -15.01 -21.67 -8.27
N LEU A 11 -14.23 -21.17 -7.31
CA LEU A 11 -12.79 -20.94 -7.52
C LEU A 11 -12.03 -22.24 -7.75
N LEU A 12 -12.41 -23.30 -7.04
CA LEU A 12 -11.86 -24.66 -7.23
C LEU A 12 -12.20 -25.20 -8.62
N GLU A 13 -13.46 -25.09 -9.04
CA GLU A 13 -13.90 -25.51 -10.37
C GLU A 13 -13.13 -24.79 -11.49
N VAL A 14 -12.95 -23.47 -11.36
CA VAL A 14 -12.17 -22.68 -12.34
C VAL A 14 -10.70 -23.13 -12.36
N ALA A 15 -10.11 -23.35 -11.19
CA ALA A 15 -8.71 -23.78 -11.10
C ALA A 15 -8.52 -25.20 -11.68
N GLU A 16 -9.46 -26.11 -11.47
CA GLU A 16 -9.43 -27.46 -12.03
C GLU A 16 -9.62 -27.47 -13.56
N ILE A 17 -10.43 -26.55 -14.11
CA ILE A 17 -10.58 -26.38 -15.57
C ILE A 17 -9.28 -25.89 -16.20
N ASP A 18 -8.59 -24.93 -15.57
CA ASP A 18 -7.31 -24.40 -16.05
C ASP A 18 -6.21 -25.47 -15.98
N ASP A 19 -6.18 -26.27 -14.93
CA ASP A 19 -5.27 -27.42 -14.81
C ASP A 19 -5.46 -28.45 -15.91
N ASN A 20 -6.69 -28.83 -16.18
CA ASN A 20 -7.01 -29.80 -17.23
C ASN A 20 -6.61 -29.31 -18.62
N LYS A 21 -6.56 -27.99 -18.85
CA LYS A 21 -6.06 -27.40 -20.10
C LYS A 21 -4.54 -27.40 -20.20
N MET A 22 -3.83 -27.31 -19.07
CA MET A 22 -2.37 -27.31 -19.02
C MET A 22 -1.77 -28.72 -18.85
N ALA A 23 -2.55 -29.69 -18.37
CA ALA A 23 -2.13 -31.04 -18.06
C ALA A 23 -1.84 -31.96 -19.29
N SER A 24 -1.59 -31.37 -20.46
CA SER A 24 -1.17 -32.19 -21.60
C SER A 24 0.24 -32.78 -21.46
N ASP A 25 1.07 -32.32 -20.49
CA ASP A 25 2.47 -32.73 -20.42
C ASP A 25 3.07 -33.11 -19.04
N ASN A 26 2.38 -32.91 -17.92
CA ASN A 26 2.92 -33.33 -16.59
C ASN A 26 1.83 -33.66 -15.58
N GLU A 27 1.99 -34.82 -14.88
CA GLU A 27 1.09 -35.32 -13.82
C GLU A 27 1.12 -34.53 -12.48
N GLU A 28 1.64 -33.33 -12.43
CA GLU A 28 1.61 -32.51 -11.23
C GLU A 28 0.27 -31.79 -11.15
N GLN A 29 -0.58 -32.21 -10.20
CA GLN A 29 -1.74 -31.42 -9.78
C GLN A 29 -1.30 -29.97 -9.54
N SER A 30 -2.03 -29.00 -10.14
CA SER A 30 -1.69 -27.60 -9.95
C SER A 30 -1.57 -27.27 -8.48
N PHE A 31 -0.47 -26.62 -8.17
CA PHE A 31 -0.20 -26.05 -6.85
C PHE A 31 -1.37 -25.18 -6.36
N ILE A 32 -2.07 -24.51 -7.28
CA ILE A 32 -3.22 -23.65 -6.96
C ILE A 32 -4.40 -24.46 -6.41
N VAL A 33 -4.74 -25.57 -7.05
CA VAL A 33 -5.86 -26.45 -6.60
C VAL A 33 -5.58 -27.00 -5.21
N SER A 34 -4.37 -27.50 -4.94
CA SER A 34 -4.02 -28.01 -3.61
C SER A 34 -4.10 -26.90 -2.55
N GLN A 35 -3.57 -25.71 -2.86
CA GLN A 35 -3.61 -24.58 -1.92
C GLN A 35 -5.04 -24.08 -1.65
N LEU A 36 -5.92 -24.09 -2.65
CA LEU A 36 -7.32 -23.72 -2.46
C LEU A 36 -8.08 -24.76 -1.62
N LYS A 37 -7.78 -26.04 -1.77
CA LYS A 37 -8.38 -27.13 -0.97
C LYS A 37 -7.98 -27.05 0.50
N ASP A 38 -6.74 -26.66 0.79
CA ASP A 38 -6.18 -26.56 2.13
C ASP A 38 -6.42 -25.20 2.80
N LEU A 39 -7.08 -24.26 2.08
CA LEU A 39 -7.26 -22.89 2.56
C LEU A 39 -8.34 -22.78 3.65
N GLU A 40 -7.91 -22.62 4.90
CA GLU A 40 -8.79 -22.28 6.01
C GLU A 40 -9.05 -20.77 6.08
N ILE A 41 -10.28 -20.36 5.89
CA ILE A 41 -10.67 -18.96 5.93
C ILE A 41 -11.13 -18.58 7.33
N ARG A 42 -10.29 -17.81 8.03
CA ARG A 42 -10.62 -17.28 9.36
C ARG A 42 -11.75 -16.24 9.25
N GLU A 43 -12.71 -16.31 10.16
CA GLU A 43 -13.87 -15.39 10.17
C GLU A 43 -13.49 -13.91 10.32
N ASP A 44 -12.44 -13.61 11.08
CA ASP A 44 -11.92 -12.26 11.32
C ASP A 44 -10.98 -11.74 10.21
N SER A 45 -10.83 -12.50 9.13
CA SER A 45 -9.95 -12.14 8.01
C SER A 45 -10.60 -11.16 7.04
N VAL A 46 -9.75 -10.42 6.30
CA VAL A 46 -10.20 -9.57 5.18
C VAL A 46 -10.84 -10.40 4.08
N LEU A 47 -10.33 -11.61 3.85
CA LEU A 47 -10.87 -12.53 2.85
C LEU A 47 -12.31 -12.92 3.20
N SER A 48 -12.59 -13.26 4.47
CA SER A 48 -13.96 -13.53 4.94
C SER A 48 -14.89 -12.35 4.69
N THR A 49 -14.46 -11.12 5.04
CA THR A 49 -15.22 -9.89 4.79
C THR A 49 -15.58 -9.71 3.31
N LEU A 50 -14.60 -9.97 2.41
CA LEU A 50 -14.81 -9.86 0.95
C LEU A 50 -15.80 -10.92 0.44
N LEU A 51 -15.62 -12.18 0.82
CA LEU A 51 -16.45 -13.30 0.38
C LEU A 51 -17.89 -13.16 0.87
N LYS A 52 -18.08 -12.68 2.09
CA LYS A 52 -19.39 -12.36 2.66
C LYS A 52 -20.02 -11.09 2.05
N ARG A 53 -19.29 -10.31 1.27
CA ARG A 53 -19.66 -8.99 0.74
C ARG A 53 -20.04 -8.00 1.84
N GLU A 54 -19.37 -8.11 2.98
CA GLU A 54 -19.53 -7.17 4.09
C GLU A 54 -18.77 -5.87 3.81
N THR A 55 -19.19 -4.79 4.44
CA THR A 55 -18.50 -3.52 4.34
C THR A 55 -17.19 -3.57 5.12
N PRO A 56 -16.03 -3.33 4.47
CA PRO A 56 -14.75 -3.31 5.17
C PRO A 56 -14.70 -2.28 6.28
N SER A 57 -14.17 -2.66 7.43
CA SER A 57 -14.11 -1.79 8.60
C SER A 57 -13.11 -0.64 8.44
N ILE A 58 -13.45 0.52 9.01
CA ILE A 58 -12.57 1.68 9.11
C ILE A 58 -12.31 1.96 10.60
N LYS A 59 -11.06 1.87 11.00
CA LYS A 59 -10.63 2.09 12.39
C LYS A 59 -10.06 3.50 12.57
N LYS A 60 -10.08 4.01 13.79
CA LYS A 60 -9.33 5.24 14.13
C LYS A 60 -7.83 4.92 14.13
N TYR A 61 -7.04 5.76 13.50
CA TYR A 61 -5.58 5.69 13.54
C TYR A 61 -5.05 6.95 14.23
N PRO A 62 -4.84 6.93 15.55
CA PRO A 62 -4.46 8.11 16.34
C PRO A 62 -2.96 8.41 16.26
N LYS A 63 -2.15 7.45 15.75
CA LYS A 63 -0.70 7.60 15.69
C LYS A 63 -0.29 8.60 14.61
N PRO A 64 0.84 9.32 14.79
CA PRO A 64 1.42 10.15 13.74
C PRO A 64 1.90 9.28 12.59
N ILE A 65 1.84 9.80 11.37
CA ILE A 65 2.37 9.11 10.19
C ILE A 65 3.86 9.37 10.08
N ILE A 66 4.62 8.30 9.89
CA ILE A 66 6.03 8.31 9.58
C ILE A 66 6.18 8.19 8.06
N ALA A 67 6.96 9.09 7.44
CA ALA A 67 7.17 9.09 6.00
C ALA A 67 8.67 9.24 5.66
N PRO A 68 9.50 8.23 5.96
CA PRO A 68 10.94 8.28 5.70
C PRO A 68 11.29 8.35 4.21
N PHE A 69 10.41 7.83 3.35
CA PHE A 69 10.62 7.78 1.91
C PHE A 69 10.06 9.01 1.20
N SER A 70 10.13 10.18 1.77
CA SER A 70 9.58 11.38 1.16
C SER A 70 8.11 11.23 0.76
N SER A 71 7.29 12.26 0.87
CA SER A 71 5.90 12.17 0.46
C SER A 71 5.28 13.55 0.29
N ASN A 72 4.34 13.66 -0.63
CA ASN A 72 3.49 14.82 -0.77
C ASN A 72 2.18 14.64 0.04
N PHE A 73 1.35 15.67 0.07
CA PHE A 73 0.11 15.66 0.85
C PHE A 73 -0.89 14.58 0.41
N SER A 74 -1.02 14.35 -0.90
CA SER A 74 -1.91 13.32 -1.43
C SER A 74 -1.44 11.92 -1.00
N GLN A 75 -0.15 11.67 -1.04
CA GLN A 75 0.46 10.44 -0.56
C GLN A 75 0.28 10.27 0.95
N LEU A 76 0.51 11.31 1.77
CA LEU A 76 0.24 11.26 3.22
C LEU A 76 -1.23 10.95 3.52
N LYS A 77 -2.15 11.50 2.73
CA LYS A 77 -3.58 11.19 2.85
C LYS A 77 -3.89 9.74 2.48
N ALA A 78 -3.24 9.21 1.43
CA ALA A 78 -3.37 7.82 1.02
C ALA A 78 -2.81 6.86 2.09
N ILE A 79 -1.61 7.14 2.64
CA ILE A 79 -1.02 6.38 3.74
C ILE A 79 -1.96 6.33 4.94
N ARG A 80 -2.49 7.49 5.37
CA ARG A 80 -3.42 7.56 6.51
C ARG A 80 -4.70 6.77 6.25
N ARG A 81 -5.23 6.78 5.03
CA ARG A 81 -6.40 5.99 4.66
C ARG A 81 -6.08 4.49 4.71
N ALA A 82 -4.96 4.07 4.13
CA ALA A 82 -4.53 2.67 4.14
C ALA A 82 -4.37 2.13 5.57
N LEU A 83 -3.76 2.90 6.48
CA LEU A 83 -3.56 2.49 7.87
C LEU A 83 -4.86 2.45 8.70
N LYS A 84 -5.91 3.14 8.26
CA LYS A 84 -7.22 3.14 8.92
C LYS A 84 -8.14 2.03 8.42
N SER A 85 -8.03 1.68 7.16
CA SER A 85 -9.00 0.84 6.47
C SER A 85 -8.52 -0.60 6.45
N GLN A 86 -9.45 -1.53 6.61
CA GLN A 86 -9.20 -2.96 6.43
C GLN A 86 -8.79 -3.27 4.99
N ILE A 87 -9.41 -2.57 4.04
CA ILE A 87 -9.08 -2.62 2.61
C ILE A 87 -8.92 -1.20 2.09
N SER A 88 -7.90 -0.96 1.28
CA SER A 88 -7.74 0.31 0.57
C SER A 88 -7.17 0.10 -0.82
N VAL A 89 -7.66 0.88 -1.78
CA VAL A 89 -7.18 0.89 -3.16
C VAL A 89 -6.47 2.23 -3.41
N ILE A 90 -5.23 2.15 -3.90
CA ILE A 90 -4.41 3.32 -4.22
C ILE A 90 -4.13 3.30 -5.71
N GLN A 91 -4.78 4.21 -6.43
CA GLN A 91 -4.61 4.39 -7.87
C GLN A 91 -3.81 5.66 -8.17
N GLY A 92 -3.09 5.63 -9.28
CA GLY A 92 -2.37 6.79 -9.78
C GLY A 92 -1.62 6.46 -11.08
N PRO A 93 -1.43 7.44 -11.97
CA PRO A 93 -0.61 7.28 -13.17
C PRO A 93 0.84 6.89 -12.84
N PRO A 94 1.62 6.44 -13.81
CA PRO A 94 3.07 6.30 -13.65
C PRO A 94 3.71 7.60 -13.14
N GLY A 95 4.74 7.50 -12.29
CA GLY A 95 5.44 8.67 -11.75
C GLY A 95 4.80 9.36 -10.55
N THR A 96 3.58 9.01 -10.13
CA THR A 96 2.89 9.63 -8.98
C THR A 96 3.40 9.21 -7.60
N GLY A 97 4.44 8.36 -7.55
CA GLY A 97 5.05 7.93 -6.31
C GLY A 97 4.29 6.83 -5.57
N LYS A 98 3.58 5.95 -6.29
CA LYS A 98 2.91 4.78 -5.68
C LYS A 98 3.85 3.93 -4.85
N THR A 99 5.06 3.65 -5.36
CA THR A 99 6.06 2.87 -4.63
C THR A 99 6.50 3.57 -3.33
N GLN A 100 6.68 4.89 -3.34
CA GLN A 100 7.00 5.67 -2.12
C GLN A 100 5.85 5.58 -1.11
N THR A 101 4.60 5.62 -1.58
CA THR A 101 3.42 5.45 -0.72
C THR A 101 3.42 4.06 -0.07
N ILE A 102 3.70 3.00 -0.83
CA ILE A 102 3.81 1.63 -0.32
C ILE A 102 4.92 1.53 0.73
N LEU A 103 6.12 2.05 0.45
CA LEU A 103 7.24 2.03 1.38
C LEU A 103 6.93 2.76 2.69
N ASN A 104 6.24 3.90 2.62
CA ASN A 104 5.80 4.61 3.81
C ASN A 104 4.71 3.87 4.59
N ILE A 105 3.80 3.14 3.93
CA ILE A 105 2.84 2.25 4.60
C ILE A 105 3.60 1.13 5.32
N ILE A 106 4.55 0.47 4.65
CA ILE A 106 5.41 -0.56 5.23
C ILE A 106 6.11 -0.02 6.49
N SER A 107 6.73 1.17 6.42
CA SER A 107 7.43 1.78 7.55
C SER A 107 6.54 1.97 8.78
N ASN A 108 5.30 2.43 8.59
CA ASN A 108 4.35 2.59 9.70
C ASN A 108 3.95 1.24 10.30
N LEU A 109 3.71 0.24 9.47
CA LEU A 109 3.34 -1.11 9.93
C LEU A 109 4.51 -1.82 10.65
N LEU A 110 5.76 -1.64 10.17
CA LEU A 110 6.96 -2.16 10.84
C LEU A 110 7.13 -1.58 12.24
N VAL A 111 6.95 -0.27 12.40
CA VAL A 111 7.01 0.38 13.73
C VAL A 111 5.91 -0.14 14.65
N GLU A 112 4.82 -0.64 14.10
CA GLU A 112 3.75 -1.29 14.88
C GLU A 112 4.01 -2.78 15.17
N GLY A 113 5.15 -3.32 14.71
CA GLY A 113 5.49 -4.73 14.87
C GLY A 113 4.61 -5.67 14.04
N LYS A 114 4.08 -5.19 12.91
CA LYS A 114 3.24 -5.98 12.00
C LYS A 114 4.08 -6.77 11.01
N THR A 115 3.67 -7.99 10.74
CA THR A 115 4.16 -8.78 9.62
C THR A 115 3.47 -8.30 8.33
N ILE A 116 4.26 -8.15 7.25
CA ILE A 116 3.80 -7.55 6.00
C ILE A 116 4.17 -8.47 4.85
N ALA A 117 3.23 -8.75 3.97
CA ALA A 117 3.48 -9.40 2.70
C ALA A 117 3.29 -8.40 1.55
N VAL A 118 4.27 -8.34 0.64
CA VAL A 118 4.20 -7.58 -0.61
C VAL A 118 4.12 -8.57 -1.76
N VAL A 119 3.00 -8.59 -2.45
CA VAL A 119 2.71 -9.57 -3.51
C VAL A 119 2.49 -8.83 -4.83
N SER A 120 3.03 -9.38 -5.91
CA SER A 120 2.81 -8.90 -7.28
C SER A 120 2.89 -10.04 -8.27
N GLY A 121 2.12 -9.99 -9.34
CA GLY A 121 2.29 -10.89 -10.48
C GLY A 121 3.58 -10.64 -11.27
N ASN A 122 4.32 -9.57 -10.98
CA ASN A 122 5.60 -9.25 -11.59
C ASN A 122 6.71 -9.19 -10.52
N ASN A 123 7.70 -10.07 -10.65
CA ASN A 123 8.86 -10.13 -9.74
C ASN A 123 9.67 -8.84 -9.70
N GLU A 124 9.70 -8.07 -10.80
CA GLU A 124 10.38 -6.78 -10.88
C GLU A 124 9.78 -5.76 -9.89
N ALA A 125 8.46 -5.74 -9.75
CA ALA A 125 7.78 -4.82 -8.84
C ALA A 125 8.13 -5.10 -7.37
N THR A 126 8.15 -6.36 -6.97
CA THR A 126 8.54 -6.76 -5.60
C THR A 126 10.03 -6.51 -5.35
N ARG A 127 10.89 -6.77 -6.35
CA ARG A 127 12.33 -6.48 -6.30
C ARG A 127 12.59 -4.99 -6.09
N ASN A 128 11.90 -4.11 -6.80
CA ASN A 128 12.03 -2.66 -6.65
C ASN A 128 11.69 -2.18 -5.22
N VAL A 129 10.67 -2.76 -4.59
CA VAL A 129 10.34 -2.47 -3.19
C VAL A 129 11.45 -2.96 -2.27
N TYR A 130 11.94 -4.19 -2.46
CA TYR A 130 13.03 -4.75 -1.67
C TYR A 130 14.31 -3.89 -1.74
N GLU A 131 14.79 -3.56 -2.95
CA GLU A 131 16.01 -2.77 -3.16
C GLU A 131 15.95 -1.39 -2.49
N LYS A 132 14.77 -0.77 -2.47
CA LYS A 132 14.58 0.50 -1.76
C LYS A 132 14.63 0.36 -0.25
N LEU A 133 14.06 -0.73 0.31
CA LEU A 133 14.17 -1.03 1.73
C LEU A 133 15.62 -1.37 2.13
N GLU A 134 16.31 -2.13 1.28
CA GLU A 134 17.71 -2.50 1.49
C GLU A 134 18.64 -1.27 1.52
N LYS A 135 18.45 -0.30 0.62
CA LYS A 135 19.20 0.97 0.62
C LYS A 135 19.04 1.76 1.92
N GLU A 136 17.91 1.62 2.59
CA GLU A 136 17.66 2.26 3.90
C GLU A 136 18.08 1.36 5.09
N GLY A 137 18.81 0.28 4.83
CA GLY A 137 19.29 -0.64 5.88
C GLY A 137 18.23 -1.57 6.44
N LEU A 138 17.05 -1.67 5.80
CA LEU A 138 15.94 -2.52 6.24
C LEU A 138 15.96 -3.90 5.56
N GLY A 139 16.97 -4.21 4.75
CA GLY A 139 17.08 -5.48 4.03
C GLY A 139 17.03 -6.72 4.93
N ALA A 140 17.65 -6.64 6.11
CA ALA A 140 17.62 -7.74 7.10
C ALA A 140 16.22 -8.06 7.65
N LEU A 141 15.25 -7.16 7.48
CA LEU A 141 13.85 -7.39 7.88
C LEU A 141 13.00 -7.97 6.75
N CYS A 142 13.60 -8.20 5.57
CA CYS A 142 12.89 -8.59 4.36
C CYS A 142 13.27 -10.01 3.94
N ALA A 143 12.27 -10.88 3.78
CA ALA A 143 12.44 -12.19 3.17
C ALA A 143 11.96 -12.16 1.70
N ARG A 144 12.81 -12.59 0.78
CA ARG A 144 12.47 -12.76 -0.64
C ARG A 144 12.04 -14.21 -0.86
N LEU A 145 10.74 -14.44 -1.03
CA LEU A 145 10.18 -15.79 -1.06
C LEU A 145 9.57 -16.17 -2.44
N GLY A 146 9.81 -15.37 -3.48
CA GLY A 146 9.14 -15.51 -4.77
C GLY A 146 9.45 -16.75 -5.59
N ASN A 147 10.57 -17.48 -5.31
CA ASN A 147 10.91 -18.74 -5.92
C ASN A 147 11.83 -19.56 -4.98
N LYS A 148 11.98 -20.87 -5.29
CA LYS A 148 12.76 -21.79 -4.45
C LYS A 148 14.19 -21.33 -4.23
N ALA A 149 14.88 -20.84 -5.29
CA ALA A 149 16.26 -20.36 -5.17
C ALA A 149 16.38 -19.17 -4.22
N ASN A 150 15.41 -18.24 -4.23
CA ASN A 150 15.36 -17.12 -3.30
C ASN A 150 15.10 -17.58 -1.86
N ILE A 151 14.21 -18.56 -1.69
CA ILE A 151 13.91 -19.16 -0.38
C ILE A 151 15.17 -19.81 0.20
N ASP A 152 15.84 -20.67 -0.56
CA ASP A 152 17.07 -21.35 -0.15
C ASP A 152 18.19 -20.35 0.17
N SER A 153 18.35 -19.32 -0.66
CA SER A 153 19.30 -18.23 -0.43
C SER A 153 18.99 -17.44 0.84
N PHE A 154 17.71 -17.14 1.09
CA PHE A 154 17.30 -16.43 2.30
C PHE A 154 17.63 -17.24 3.56
N PHE A 155 17.22 -18.50 3.61
CA PHE A 155 17.51 -19.36 4.77
C PHE A 155 19.02 -19.60 4.97
N SER A 156 19.79 -19.71 3.90
CA SER A 156 21.25 -19.86 3.97
C SER A 156 21.95 -18.59 4.45
N SER A 157 21.35 -17.41 4.23
CA SER A 157 21.91 -16.11 4.62
C SER A 157 21.49 -15.64 6.01
N LEU A 158 20.57 -16.38 6.68
CA LEU A 158 20.14 -16.02 8.02
C LEU A 158 21.31 -16.08 8.99
N PRO A 159 21.59 -14.99 9.73
CA PRO A 159 22.59 -15.01 10.78
C PRO A 159 22.18 -15.97 11.89
N SER A 160 23.15 -16.62 12.54
CA SER A 160 22.86 -17.44 13.71
C SER A 160 22.13 -16.64 14.79
N ILE A 161 21.25 -17.31 15.56
CA ILE A 161 20.47 -16.68 16.65
C ILE A 161 21.40 -15.95 17.64
N GLU A 162 22.60 -16.43 17.84
CA GLU A 162 23.63 -15.82 18.68
C GLU A 162 24.10 -14.47 18.13
N ASN A 163 24.30 -14.37 16.81
CA ASN A 163 24.67 -13.11 16.14
C ASN A 163 23.52 -12.08 16.16
N ILE A 164 22.27 -12.53 16.06
CA ILE A 164 21.10 -11.65 16.17
C ILE A 164 21.00 -11.07 17.59
N LYS A 165 21.22 -11.87 18.62
CA LYS A 165 21.22 -11.41 20.01
C LYS A 165 22.37 -10.42 20.31
N ALA A 166 23.54 -10.63 19.72
CA ALA A 166 24.68 -9.74 19.87
C ALA A 166 24.47 -8.38 19.16
N THR A 167 23.76 -8.36 18.01
CA THR A 167 23.49 -7.14 17.24
C THR A 167 22.25 -6.40 17.75
N SER A 168 21.34 -7.07 18.45
CA SER A 168 20.18 -6.46 19.13
C SER A 168 20.58 -5.75 20.43
N GLY A 169 21.67 -4.99 20.40
CA GLY A 169 21.95 -3.98 21.43
C GLY A 169 20.68 -3.15 21.61
N LYS A 170 20.30 -2.92 22.87
CA LYS A 170 19.10 -2.17 23.25
C LYS A 170 19.01 -0.86 22.48
N ILE A 171 18.38 -0.89 21.30
CA ILE A 171 17.96 0.34 20.64
C ILE A 171 16.78 0.86 21.46
N GLU A 172 17.06 1.54 22.56
CA GLU A 172 16.09 2.36 23.28
C GLU A 172 15.75 3.61 22.47
N ALA A 173 15.43 3.44 21.21
CA ALA A 173 14.85 4.50 20.41
C ALA A 173 13.39 4.66 20.86
N LYS A 174 13.17 5.33 21.97
CA LYS A 174 11.84 5.85 22.29
C LYS A 174 11.44 6.76 21.13
N PRO A 175 10.44 6.39 20.33
CA PRO A 175 10.03 7.23 19.21
C PRO A 175 9.65 8.61 19.77
N LYS A 176 10.21 9.68 19.23
CA LYS A 176 9.84 11.06 19.57
C LYS A 176 8.45 11.40 19.05
N THR A 177 7.48 10.63 19.48
CA THR A 177 6.09 10.66 18.99
C THR A 177 5.48 12.05 19.07
N GLY A 178 5.81 12.80 20.13
CA GLY A 178 5.33 14.17 20.30
C GLY A 178 5.88 15.15 19.26
N GLU A 179 7.17 15.02 18.91
CA GLU A 179 7.81 15.86 17.92
C GLU A 179 7.28 15.54 16.50
N ILE A 180 7.16 14.27 16.18
CA ILE A 180 6.57 13.80 14.90
C ILE A 180 5.14 14.33 14.75
N LYS A 181 4.31 14.23 15.78
CA LYS A 181 2.94 14.75 15.79
C LYS A 181 2.90 16.27 15.55
N ARG A 182 3.78 17.03 16.20
CA ARG A 182 3.90 18.47 16.01
C ARG A 182 4.30 18.84 14.58
N LEU A 183 5.24 18.09 13.99
CA LEU A 183 5.64 18.27 12.59
C LEU A 183 4.50 17.93 11.62
N GLU A 184 3.78 16.86 11.88
CA GLU A 184 2.59 16.48 11.07
C GLU A 184 1.52 17.59 11.09
N GLU A 185 1.26 18.19 12.22
CA GLU A 185 0.31 19.31 12.34
C GLU A 185 0.79 20.56 11.58
N LYS A 186 2.09 20.86 11.62
CA LYS A 186 2.66 21.96 10.83
C LYS A 186 2.50 21.69 9.32
N VAL A 187 2.83 20.49 8.86
CA VAL A 187 2.68 20.07 7.48
C VAL A 187 1.22 20.21 7.03
N LYS A 188 0.25 19.78 7.83
CA LYS A 188 -1.18 19.95 7.52
C LYS A 188 -1.57 21.41 7.36
N LYS A 189 -1.10 22.30 8.23
CA LYS A 189 -1.39 23.75 8.15
C LYS A 189 -0.83 24.34 6.85
N ILE A 190 0.42 24.03 6.51
CA ILE A 190 1.07 24.50 5.28
C ILE A 190 0.28 24.04 4.05
N TYR A 191 -0.08 22.76 3.97
CA TYR A 191 -0.85 22.26 2.83
C TYR A 191 -2.24 22.86 2.73
N LYS A 192 -2.92 23.10 3.85
CA LYS A 192 -4.20 23.80 3.85
C LYS A 192 -4.06 25.20 3.26
N SER A 193 -3.00 25.92 3.64
CA SER A 193 -2.72 27.26 3.10
C SER A 193 -2.39 27.22 1.60
N ILE A 194 -1.59 26.26 1.14
CA ILE A 194 -1.28 26.08 -0.28
C ILE A 194 -2.54 25.76 -1.09
N THR A 195 -3.40 24.87 -0.58
CA THR A 195 -4.65 24.51 -1.26
C THR A 195 -5.61 25.71 -1.34
N LEU A 196 -5.71 26.50 -0.27
CA LEU A 196 -6.53 27.71 -0.26
C LEU A 196 -5.99 28.75 -1.25
N LYS A 197 -4.66 28.94 -1.28
CA LYS A 197 -4.02 29.86 -2.25
C LYS A 197 -4.30 29.43 -3.69
N ALA A 198 -4.16 28.13 -4.01
CA ALA A 198 -4.45 27.61 -5.34
C ALA A 198 -5.92 27.80 -5.73
N LYS A 199 -6.86 27.55 -4.79
CA LYS A 199 -8.28 27.78 -5.02
C LYS A 199 -8.59 29.27 -5.30
N ASN A 200 -8.03 30.17 -4.49
CA ASN A 200 -8.22 31.60 -4.67
C ASN A 200 -7.65 32.10 -6.02
N GLN A 201 -6.48 31.54 -6.42
CA GLN A 201 -5.90 31.86 -7.73
C GLN A 201 -6.78 31.38 -8.88
N SER A 202 -7.40 30.22 -8.77
CA SER A 202 -8.36 29.74 -9.78
C SER A 202 -9.55 30.69 -9.91
N ILE A 203 -10.12 31.14 -8.78
CA ILE A 203 -11.23 32.09 -8.78
C ILE A 203 -10.82 33.45 -9.40
N ILE A 204 -9.62 33.91 -9.09
CA ILE A 204 -9.11 35.18 -9.68
C ILE A 204 -9.00 35.04 -11.20
N ASN A 205 -8.41 33.93 -11.69
CA ASN A 205 -8.27 33.69 -13.12
C ASN A 205 -9.65 33.60 -13.83
N GLU A 206 -10.64 32.98 -13.20
CA GLU A 206 -12.02 32.88 -13.71
C GLU A 206 -12.63 34.30 -13.83
N LEU A 207 -12.53 35.12 -12.78
CA LEU A 207 -13.04 36.49 -12.77
C LEU A 207 -12.33 37.41 -13.79
N GLU A 208 -11.02 37.23 -13.97
CA GLU A 208 -10.27 37.97 -14.99
C GLU A 208 -10.72 37.58 -16.40
N THR A 209 -11.02 36.32 -16.64
CA THR A 209 -11.55 35.83 -17.91
C THR A 209 -12.94 36.42 -18.20
N GLU A 210 -13.83 36.38 -17.19
CA GLU A 210 -15.17 36.96 -17.32
C GLU A 210 -15.13 38.51 -17.57
N LYS A 211 -14.24 39.22 -16.86
CA LYS A 211 -14.03 40.63 -17.07
C LYS A 211 -13.60 40.94 -18.50
N THR A 212 -12.62 40.21 -19.01
CA THR A 212 -12.10 40.35 -20.37
C THR A 212 -13.20 40.11 -21.42
N ALA A 213 -14.04 39.09 -21.20
CA ALA A 213 -15.18 38.79 -22.06
C ALA A 213 -16.23 39.88 -22.05
N ASN A 214 -16.53 40.45 -20.87
CA ASN A 214 -17.48 41.56 -20.74
C ASN A 214 -16.95 42.87 -21.36
N ASP A 215 -15.67 43.18 -21.22
CA ASP A 215 -15.04 44.35 -21.82
C ASP A 215 -15.03 44.26 -23.37
N ASN A 216 -14.80 43.08 -23.91
CA ASN A 216 -14.88 42.84 -25.36
C ASN A 216 -16.32 42.95 -25.90
N ASN A 217 -17.33 42.57 -25.13
CA ASN A 217 -18.74 42.69 -25.52
C ASN A 217 -19.26 44.15 -25.46
N ARG A 218 -18.62 45.06 -24.70
CA ARG A 218 -18.95 46.47 -24.66
C ARG A 218 -18.50 47.27 -25.88
N ILE A 219 -17.61 46.73 -26.68
CA ILE A 219 -17.07 47.39 -27.88
C ILE A 219 -17.98 47.21 -29.11
N ILE A 220 -19.10 46.48 -29.02
CA ILE A 220 -20.02 46.21 -30.13
C ILE A 220 -21.41 46.85 -29.83
N LEU A 221 -21.45 48.15 -29.61
CA LEU A 221 -22.66 48.93 -29.81
C LEU A 221 -22.36 49.94 -30.91
N PRO A 222 -22.90 49.78 -32.15
CA PRO A 222 -22.86 50.84 -33.14
C PRO A 222 -23.75 52.00 -32.70
N GLU A 223 -23.30 53.21 -32.94
CA GLU A 223 -24.08 54.45 -32.79
C GLU A 223 -25.33 54.43 -33.67
#